data_1211614173f925debf7df7744b550dc0
#
_entry.id   1211614173f925debf7df7744b550dc0
#
_cell.length_a   1.000
_cell.length_b   1.000
_cell.length_c   1.000
_cell.angle_alpha   90.00
_cell.angle_beta   90.00
_cell.angle_gamma   90.00
#
_symmetry.space_group_name_H-M   'P 1'
#
loop_
_entity.id
_entity.type
_entity.pdbx_description
1 polymer ?
#
loop_
_entity_poly.entity_id
_entity_poly.type
_entity_poly.pdbx_seq_one_letter_code
_entity_poly.pdbx_strand_id
1 'polypeptide(L)'
;MSEIKDINLYESGERKIEWVKRNCDLLRMLEEEFCVTKPFSGKKVALSVHLEAKTAYLCKVLAAGGAEMYITGSNPLSTQDDVAAALVKAGLNVFAWHGVTDEEYSRHIRSVLSVGPNIIIDDGGDLVHMMHTEFRDLIPNVIGGCEETTTGIIRLEAMNRKNELKFPMVRVNNADCKHLFDNRYGTGQSVWDGINRTTNLIVAGKYVVVAGYGWCGKGVAMRAKGLGAKVIVTEVNPVKAIEAIMDGFDVMPMREAAALGDFFVTVTGCDKVISTEDFKVMKDGAILTNAGHFDCEVDMAGLRAMAVESKEMRNNIMGYKLPTGQWICVIAEGRLVNLAAGDGHPAEIMDMSFAIQALSAKYLVEHQGELDSMLIDVPTDVDMDVAARKLAFMGKKIDKLTAEQEAYLNASL
;
A
#
# COMPACT_ATOMS: atom_id res chain seq x y z
N MET A 1 23.68 5.03 -12.53
CA MET A 1 24.54 4.46 -11.47
C MET A 1 23.66 4.31 -10.25
N SER A 2 23.50 3.11 -9.71
CA SER A 2 22.62 2.83 -8.57
C SER A 2 23.25 3.31 -7.26
N GLU A 3 22.40 3.60 -6.25
CA GLU A 3 22.80 3.99 -4.90
C GLU A 3 22.02 3.15 -3.89
N ILE A 4 22.68 2.17 -3.28
CA ILE A 4 22.10 1.18 -2.36
C ILE A 4 23.01 0.94 -1.15
N LYS A 5 22.51 0.28 -0.12
CA LYS A 5 23.24 0.04 1.15
C LYS A 5 24.46 -0.85 0.98
N ASP A 6 24.28 -2.04 0.41
CA ASP A 6 25.34 -3.05 0.24
C ASP A 6 24.94 -4.05 -0.85
N ILE A 7 25.74 -4.09 -1.92
CA ILE A 7 25.53 -5.03 -3.03
C ILE A 7 25.72 -6.51 -2.63
N ASN A 8 26.51 -6.78 -1.61
CA ASN A 8 26.82 -8.16 -1.19
C ASN A 8 25.62 -8.89 -0.58
N LEU A 9 24.53 -8.18 -0.28
CA LEU A 9 23.28 -8.77 0.23
C LEU A 9 22.44 -9.45 -0.85
N TYR A 10 22.80 -9.34 -2.13
CA TYR A 10 21.95 -9.72 -3.28
C TYR A 10 21.44 -11.16 -3.23
N GLU A 11 22.21 -12.15 -2.75
CA GLU A 11 21.77 -13.55 -2.71
C GLU A 11 20.53 -13.78 -1.83
N SER A 12 20.43 -13.05 -0.71
CA SER A 12 19.25 -13.08 0.15
C SER A 12 18.03 -12.50 -0.57
N GLY A 13 18.22 -11.37 -1.25
CA GLY A 13 17.16 -10.73 -2.03
C GLY A 13 16.70 -11.58 -3.20
N GLU A 14 17.61 -12.23 -3.93
CA GLU A 14 17.26 -13.16 -5.01
C GLU A 14 16.38 -14.30 -4.53
N ARG A 15 16.71 -14.92 -3.38
CA ARG A 15 15.87 -15.99 -2.79
C ARG A 15 14.48 -15.51 -2.44
N LYS A 16 14.34 -14.27 -1.91
CA LYS A 16 13.04 -13.68 -1.60
C LYS A 16 12.23 -13.41 -2.88
N ILE A 17 12.85 -12.85 -3.91
CA ILE A 17 12.20 -12.58 -5.21
C ILE A 17 11.79 -13.88 -5.89
N GLU A 18 12.63 -14.92 -5.83
CA GLU A 18 12.31 -16.23 -6.40
C GLU A 18 11.12 -16.90 -5.68
N TRP A 19 11.04 -16.77 -4.35
CA TRP A 19 9.88 -17.20 -3.58
C TRP A 19 8.61 -16.50 -4.03
N VAL A 20 8.67 -15.17 -4.22
CA VAL A 20 7.53 -14.39 -4.72
C VAL A 20 7.15 -14.81 -6.13
N LYS A 21 8.12 -14.92 -7.05
CA LYS A 21 7.90 -15.39 -8.43
C LYS A 21 7.16 -16.73 -8.46
N ARG A 22 7.50 -17.64 -7.55
CA ARG A 22 6.85 -18.95 -7.46
C ARG A 22 5.37 -18.86 -7.08
N ASN A 23 4.98 -17.84 -6.32
CA ASN A 23 3.64 -17.67 -5.78
C ASN A 23 2.83 -16.54 -6.46
N CYS A 24 3.33 -15.98 -7.57
CA CYS A 24 2.68 -14.92 -8.34
C CYS A 24 2.45 -15.39 -9.78
N ASP A 25 1.36 -16.10 -9.97
CA ASP A 25 1.05 -16.75 -11.27
C ASP A 25 0.73 -15.72 -12.36
N LEU A 26 -0.01 -14.64 -12.02
CA LEU A 26 -0.36 -13.57 -12.96
C LEU A 26 0.88 -12.82 -13.43
N LEU A 27 1.74 -12.40 -12.51
CA LEU A 27 2.98 -11.71 -12.86
C LEU A 27 3.92 -12.60 -13.66
N ARG A 28 3.98 -13.90 -13.37
CA ARG A 28 4.79 -14.84 -14.16
C ARG A 28 4.28 -14.95 -15.61
N MET A 29 2.97 -15.04 -15.80
CA MET A 29 2.37 -15.04 -17.11
C MET A 29 2.62 -13.73 -17.86
N LEU A 30 2.50 -12.58 -17.17
CA LEU A 30 2.81 -11.29 -17.77
C LEU A 30 4.31 -11.15 -18.10
N GLU A 31 5.22 -11.71 -17.29
CA GLU A 31 6.65 -11.76 -17.61
C GLU A 31 6.90 -12.49 -18.93
N GLU A 32 6.26 -13.65 -19.13
CA GLU A 32 6.35 -14.44 -20.37
C GLU A 32 5.76 -13.67 -21.58
N GLU A 33 4.56 -13.09 -21.42
CA GLU A 33 3.90 -12.27 -22.45
C GLU A 33 4.75 -11.05 -22.82
N PHE A 34 5.22 -10.29 -21.83
CA PHE A 34 5.97 -9.07 -22.05
C PHE A 34 7.38 -9.32 -22.58
N CYS A 35 7.97 -10.47 -22.25
CA CYS A 35 9.25 -10.89 -22.83
C CYS A 35 9.16 -11.03 -24.37
N VAL A 36 7.99 -11.43 -24.89
CA VAL A 36 7.76 -11.56 -26.32
C VAL A 36 7.29 -10.26 -26.95
N THR A 37 6.30 -9.59 -26.34
CA THR A 37 5.61 -8.43 -26.93
C THR A 37 6.38 -7.11 -26.76
N LYS A 38 7.25 -7.02 -25.76
CA LYS A 38 8.08 -5.83 -25.46
C LYS A 38 7.31 -4.49 -25.40
N PRO A 39 6.19 -4.41 -24.65
CA PRO A 39 5.31 -3.23 -24.66
C PRO A 39 6.01 -1.95 -24.18
N PHE A 40 7.07 -2.07 -23.38
CA PHE A 40 7.82 -0.94 -22.83
C PHE A 40 9.17 -0.67 -23.56
N SER A 41 9.35 -1.22 -24.76
CA SER A 41 10.61 -1.02 -25.50
C SER A 41 10.92 0.46 -25.68
N GLY A 42 12.13 0.89 -25.26
CA GLY A 42 12.58 2.27 -25.33
C GLY A 42 11.92 3.23 -24.35
N LYS A 43 11.17 2.73 -23.37
CA LYS A 43 10.53 3.54 -22.33
C LYS A 43 11.35 3.49 -21.03
N LYS A 44 11.51 4.66 -20.40
CA LYS A 44 12.04 4.80 -19.05
C LYS A 44 10.88 4.80 -18.06
N VAL A 45 10.93 3.95 -17.06
CA VAL A 45 9.92 3.83 -16.01
C VAL A 45 10.51 4.23 -14.67
N ALA A 46 9.99 5.30 -14.07
CA ALA A 46 10.28 5.67 -12.70
C ALA A 46 9.26 4.98 -11.76
N LEU A 47 9.76 4.27 -10.76
CA LEU A 47 8.91 3.58 -9.80
C LEU A 47 9.31 3.96 -8.37
N SER A 48 8.31 4.38 -7.59
CA SER A 48 8.38 4.59 -6.14
C SER A 48 7.26 3.81 -5.48
N VAL A 49 7.55 2.60 -5.02
CA VAL A 49 6.65 1.72 -4.28
C VAL A 49 7.45 1.10 -3.14
N HIS A 50 6.81 0.61 -2.09
CA HIS A 50 7.51 -0.10 -1.02
C HIS A 50 8.45 -1.17 -1.59
N LEU A 51 9.78 -0.96 -1.48
CA LEU A 51 10.78 -1.79 -2.16
C LEU A 51 11.08 -3.06 -1.36
N GLU A 52 10.23 -4.05 -1.57
CA GLU A 52 10.36 -5.40 -1.06
C GLU A 52 10.23 -6.44 -2.20
N ALA A 53 10.25 -7.73 -1.90
CA ALA A 53 10.40 -8.76 -2.93
C ALA A 53 9.29 -8.80 -3.99
N LYS A 54 8.05 -8.43 -3.65
CA LYS A 54 6.91 -8.41 -4.60
C LYS A 54 7.03 -7.24 -5.57
N THR A 55 7.36 -6.06 -5.07
CA THR A 55 7.68 -4.88 -5.89
C THR A 55 8.88 -5.15 -6.80
N ALA A 56 9.91 -5.81 -6.28
CA ALA A 56 11.06 -6.19 -7.08
C ALA A 56 10.68 -7.13 -8.24
N TYR A 57 9.75 -8.05 -8.01
CA TYR A 57 9.29 -8.93 -9.08
C TYR A 57 8.47 -8.15 -10.13
N LEU A 58 7.61 -7.22 -9.74
CA LEU A 58 6.97 -6.29 -10.68
C LEU A 58 8.01 -5.55 -11.55
N CYS A 59 9.06 -5.01 -10.93
CA CYS A 59 10.13 -4.33 -11.67
C CYS A 59 10.80 -5.25 -12.71
N LYS A 60 11.02 -6.52 -12.37
CA LYS A 60 11.58 -7.52 -13.31
C LYS A 60 10.61 -7.82 -14.47
N VAL A 61 9.31 -7.90 -14.20
CA VAL A 61 8.26 -8.09 -15.24
C VAL A 61 8.24 -6.92 -16.23
N LEU A 62 8.28 -5.69 -15.72
CA LEU A 62 8.34 -4.48 -16.57
C LEU A 62 9.65 -4.43 -17.39
N ALA A 63 10.77 -4.76 -16.77
CA ALA A 63 12.07 -4.84 -17.44
C ALA A 63 12.08 -5.95 -18.51
N ALA A 64 11.46 -7.10 -18.27
CA ALA A 64 11.26 -8.15 -19.28
C ALA A 64 10.45 -7.63 -20.48
N GLY A 65 9.52 -6.70 -20.23
CA GLY A 65 8.78 -5.96 -21.26
C GLY A 65 9.58 -4.89 -22.01
N GLY A 66 10.86 -4.72 -21.70
CA GLY A 66 11.74 -3.76 -22.36
C GLY A 66 11.83 -2.40 -21.67
N ALA A 67 11.29 -2.24 -20.47
CA ALA A 67 11.40 -1.03 -19.68
C ALA A 67 12.84 -0.81 -19.16
N GLU A 68 13.35 0.41 -19.27
CA GLU A 68 14.51 0.87 -18.53
C GLU A 68 14.06 1.36 -17.17
N MET A 69 14.28 0.55 -16.12
CA MET A 69 13.73 0.80 -14.79
C MET A 69 14.62 1.72 -13.95
N TYR A 70 14.00 2.69 -13.28
CA TYR A 70 14.58 3.56 -12.26
C TYR A 70 13.72 3.48 -11.01
N ILE A 71 14.26 2.94 -9.94
CA ILE A 71 13.50 2.41 -8.81
C ILE A 71 13.93 3.08 -7.51
N THR A 72 12.95 3.51 -6.72
CA THR A 72 13.15 3.94 -5.33
C THR A 72 12.05 3.37 -4.43
N GLY A 73 12.19 3.50 -3.11
CA GLY A 73 11.15 3.15 -2.15
C GLY A 73 10.20 4.32 -1.89
N SER A 74 8.93 4.05 -1.62
CA SER A 74 7.91 5.06 -1.28
C SER A 74 7.88 5.43 0.22
N ASN A 75 8.71 4.78 1.04
CA ASN A 75 8.79 5.04 2.48
C ASN A 75 10.21 4.75 2.99
N PRO A 76 10.79 5.63 3.83
CA PRO A 76 12.15 5.47 4.36
C PRO A 76 12.45 4.14 5.06
N LEU A 77 11.44 3.46 5.58
CA LEU A 77 11.61 2.25 6.40
C LEU A 77 11.11 0.96 5.75
N SER A 78 10.54 1.04 4.54
CA SER A 78 9.96 -0.14 3.89
C SER A 78 10.89 -0.84 2.91
N THR A 79 12.02 -0.22 2.56
CA THR A 79 13.01 -0.84 1.67
C THR A 79 13.70 -2.02 2.37
N GLN A 80 13.80 -3.15 1.66
CA GLN A 80 14.62 -4.28 2.03
C GLN A 80 15.96 -4.18 1.28
N ASP A 81 17.07 -3.98 2.00
CA ASP A 81 18.40 -3.72 1.43
C ASP A 81 18.91 -4.87 0.55
N ASP A 82 18.60 -6.09 0.92
CA ASP A 82 18.94 -7.29 0.15
C ASP A 82 18.17 -7.39 -1.17
N VAL A 83 16.92 -6.95 -1.19
CA VAL A 83 16.08 -6.88 -2.39
C VAL A 83 16.59 -5.79 -3.34
N ALA A 84 16.94 -4.61 -2.81
CA ALA A 84 17.55 -3.54 -3.59
C ALA A 84 18.86 -4.02 -4.23
N ALA A 85 19.71 -4.74 -3.49
CA ALA A 85 20.95 -5.35 -3.99
C ALA A 85 20.69 -6.36 -5.12
N ALA A 86 19.68 -7.21 -4.98
CA ALA A 86 19.31 -8.20 -6.00
C ALA A 86 18.86 -7.55 -7.31
N LEU A 87 18.11 -6.45 -7.25
CA LEU A 87 17.69 -5.69 -8.44
C LEU A 87 18.89 -5.05 -9.15
N VAL A 88 19.83 -4.45 -8.40
CA VAL A 88 21.06 -3.91 -8.97
C VAL A 88 21.90 -5.02 -9.61
N LYS A 89 22.00 -6.18 -8.97
CA LYS A 89 22.70 -7.35 -9.53
C LYS A 89 22.05 -7.84 -10.83
N ALA A 90 20.74 -7.70 -10.95
CA ALA A 90 19.97 -8.02 -12.15
C ALA A 90 20.09 -6.92 -13.26
N GLY A 91 20.83 -5.83 -13.01
CA GLY A 91 21.08 -4.77 -13.99
C GLY A 91 20.07 -3.63 -13.97
N LEU A 92 19.19 -3.52 -12.98
CA LEU A 92 18.22 -2.43 -12.83
C LEU A 92 18.85 -1.25 -12.05
N ASN A 93 18.33 -0.04 -12.28
CA ASN A 93 18.80 1.16 -11.57
C ASN A 93 17.98 1.36 -10.30
N VAL A 94 18.64 1.31 -9.13
CA VAL A 94 18.00 1.40 -7.81
C VAL A 94 18.65 2.49 -6.97
N PHE A 95 17.81 3.30 -6.32
CA PHE A 95 18.19 4.38 -5.40
C PHE A 95 17.38 4.21 -4.13
N ALA A 96 17.79 3.34 -3.23
CA ALA A 96 17.03 3.03 -2.02
C ALA A 96 17.86 2.24 -0.99
N TRP A 97 17.64 2.51 0.31
CA TRP A 97 18.01 1.65 1.43
C TRP A 97 17.11 1.89 2.63
N HIS A 98 17.13 0.95 3.57
CA HIS A 98 16.35 1.02 4.79
C HIS A 98 16.91 2.06 5.76
N GLY A 99 16.03 2.94 6.27
CA GLY A 99 16.40 3.94 7.27
C GLY A 99 17.05 5.20 6.68
N VAL A 100 16.70 5.56 5.44
CA VAL A 100 17.12 6.83 4.83
C VAL A 100 16.60 8.03 5.63
N THR A 101 17.38 9.11 5.67
CA THR A 101 16.91 10.42 6.14
C THR A 101 15.96 11.07 5.12
N ASP A 102 15.23 12.11 5.52
CA ASP A 102 14.32 12.83 4.62
C ASP A 102 15.08 13.48 3.44
N GLU A 103 16.32 13.96 3.67
CA GLU A 103 17.17 14.48 2.62
C GLU A 103 17.62 13.37 1.63
N GLU A 104 17.99 12.21 2.14
CA GLU A 104 18.37 11.06 1.33
C GLU A 104 17.17 10.55 0.54
N TYR A 105 16.01 10.43 1.17
CA TYR A 105 14.75 10.05 0.51
C TYR A 105 14.43 11.00 -0.65
N SER A 106 14.47 12.31 -0.41
CA SER A 106 14.24 13.33 -1.44
C SER A 106 15.29 13.24 -2.56
N ARG A 107 16.56 12.95 -2.24
CA ARG A 107 17.63 12.74 -3.22
C ARG A 107 17.37 11.53 -4.11
N HIS A 108 16.88 10.42 -3.53
CA HIS A 108 16.53 9.21 -4.29
C HIS A 108 15.40 9.48 -5.28
N ILE A 109 14.34 10.18 -4.88
CA ILE A 109 13.26 10.60 -5.77
C ILE A 109 13.82 11.46 -6.92
N ARG A 110 14.68 12.45 -6.62
CA ARG A 110 15.33 13.26 -7.67
C ARG A 110 16.16 12.40 -8.63
N SER A 111 16.85 11.40 -8.12
CA SER A 111 17.68 10.51 -8.95
C SER A 111 16.84 9.74 -9.98
N VAL A 112 15.69 9.20 -9.58
CA VAL A 112 14.79 8.48 -10.49
C VAL A 112 14.03 9.39 -11.46
N LEU A 113 13.76 10.65 -11.11
CA LEU A 113 13.07 11.60 -11.97
C LEU A 113 13.99 12.32 -12.96
N SER A 114 15.26 12.57 -12.58
CA SER A 114 16.23 13.30 -13.40
C SER A 114 16.53 12.65 -14.75
N VAL A 115 16.20 11.39 -14.93
CA VAL A 115 16.40 10.64 -16.18
C VAL A 115 15.36 10.96 -17.25
N GLY A 116 14.30 11.73 -16.91
CA GLY A 116 13.18 12.04 -17.78
C GLY A 116 12.31 10.82 -18.09
N PRO A 117 11.61 10.25 -17.09
CA PRO A 117 10.82 9.04 -17.27
C PRO A 117 9.65 9.27 -18.24
N ASN A 118 9.25 8.20 -18.92
CA ASN A 118 8.05 8.19 -19.77
C ASN A 118 6.83 7.71 -18.98
N ILE A 119 7.04 6.84 -18.01
CA ILE A 119 5.97 6.27 -17.17
C ILE A 119 6.37 6.44 -15.71
N ILE A 120 5.41 6.82 -14.88
CA ILE A 120 5.56 6.94 -13.43
C ILE A 120 4.67 5.92 -12.75
N ILE A 121 5.24 5.06 -11.89
CA ILE A 121 4.47 4.21 -10.97
C ILE A 121 4.74 4.73 -9.57
N ASP A 122 3.71 5.26 -8.94
CA ASP A 122 3.82 5.96 -7.65
C ASP A 122 2.94 5.30 -6.58
N ASP A 123 3.36 5.43 -5.33
CA ASP A 123 2.66 4.95 -4.15
C ASP A 123 2.70 6.03 -3.07
N GLY A 124 1.70 6.90 -3.12
CA GLY A 124 1.53 8.04 -2.24
C GLY A 124 1.69 9.40 -2.92
N GLY A 125 2.06 9.45 -4.20
CA GLY A 125 2.07 10.67 -5.02
C GLY A 125 3.33 11.53 -4.89
N ASP A 126 4.44 11.03 -4.32
CA ASP A 126 5.66 11.83 -4.12
C ASP A 126 6.44 12.04 -5.42
N LEU A 127 6.51 11.02 -6.31
CA LEU A 127 7.09 11.20 -7.65
C LEU A 127 6.30 12.23 -8.46
N VAL A 128 4.97 12.09 -8.47
CA VAL A 128 4.09 13.00 -9.21
C VAL A 128 4.21 14.42 -8.66
N HIS A 129 4.22 14.59 -7.34
CA HIS A 129 4.39 15.90 -6.72
C HIS A 129 5.73 16.55 -7.11
N MET A 130 6.83 15.81 -7.00
CA MET A 130 8.15 16.34 -7.33
C MET A 130 8.29 16.62 -8.83
N MET A 131 7.69 15.81 -9.70
CA MET A 131 7.64 16.07 -11.14
C MET A 131 6.94 17.41 -11.44
N HIS A 132 5.86 17.73 -10.73
CA HIS A 132 5.11 18.98 -10.92
C HIS A 132 5.71 20.21 -10.22
N THR A 133 6.68 20.02 -9.34
CA THR A 133 7.34 21.12 -8.61
C THR A 133 8.75 21.39 -9.11
N GLU A 134 9.62 20.39 -9.10
CA GLU A 134 11.04 20.52 -9.39
C GLU A 134 11.42 20.14 -10.83
N PHE A 135 10.67 19.24 -11.49
CA PHE A 135 11.03 18.66 -12.81
C PHE A 135 10.02 19.02 -13.91
N ARG A 136 9.41 20.19 -13.84
CA ARG A 136 8.36 20.62 -14.79
C ARG A 136 8.78 20.56 -16.25
N ASP A 137 10.04 20.84 -16.53
CA ASP A 137 10.61 20.80 -17.89
C ASP A 137 10.65 19.39 -18.49
N LEU A 138 10.56 18.34 -17.65
CA LEU A 138 10.54 16.95 -18.07
C LEU A 138 9.11 16.40 -18.27
N ILE A 139 8.08 17.11 -17.83
CA ILE A 139 6.66 16.72 -17.99
C ILE A 139 6.31 16.33 -19.43
N PRO A 140 6.78 17.04 -20.48
CA PRO A 140 6.49 16.65 -21.87
C PRO A 140 6.97 15.26 -22.27
N ASN A 141 7.91 14.65 -21.52
CA ASN A 141 8.38 13.29 -21.76
C ASN A 141 7.46 12.23 -21.15
N VAL A 142 6.59 12.60 -20.18
CA VAL A 142 5.74 11.69 -19.44
C VAL A 142 4.49 11.36 -20.25
N ILE A 143 4.29 10.10 -20.57
CA ILE A 143 3.09 9.55 -21.22
C ILE A 143 1.95 9.51 -20.19
N GLY A 144 2.24 9.09 -18.97
CA GLY A 144 1.30 8.97 -17.87
C GLY A 144 1.90 8.21 -16.69
N GLY A 145 1.06 7.94 -15.71
CA GLY A 145 1.46 7.16 -14.54
C GLY A 145 0.32 6.36 -13.92
N CYS A 146 0.68 5.58 -12.92
CA CYS A 146 -0.23 4.71 -12.15
C CYS A 146 -0.03 4.96 -10.65
N GLU A 147 -1.13 5.11 -9.91
CA GLU A 147 -1.10 5.33 -8.46
C GLU A 147 -1.62 4.11 -7.70
N GLU A 148 -0.80 3.61 -6.78
CA GLU A 148 -1.04 2.38 -6.01
C GLU A 148 -1.97 2.58 -4.83
N THR A 149 -1.98 3.77 -4.19
CA THR A 149 -2.59 3.91 -2.86
C THR A 149 -3.62 5.04 -2.76
N THR A 150 -4.57 4.87 -1.84
CA THR A 150 -5.64 5.84 -1.55
C THR A 150 -5.09 7.24 -1.25
N THR A 151 -3.99 7.35 -0.52
CA THR A 151 -3.39 8.65 -0.17
C THR A 151 -2.92 9.41 -1.40
N GLY A 152 -2.27 8.72 -2.35
CA GLY A 152 -1.88 9.31 -3.63
C GLY A 152 -3.09 9.70 -4.47
N ILE A 153 -4.14 8.87 -4.52
CA ILE A 153 -5.40 9.20 -5.22
C ILE A 153 -5.99 10.51 -4.70
N ILE A 154 -6.07 10.71 -3.38
CA ILE A 154 -6.59 11.95 -2.78
C ILE A 154 -5.78 13.17 -3.23
N ARG A 155 -4.45 13.05 -3.28
CA ARG A 155 -3.55 14.11 -3.78
C ARG A 155 -3.77 14.39 -5.27
N LEU A 156 -3.86 13.35 -6.09
CA LEU A 156 -4.12 13.46 -7.53
C LEU A 156 -5.48 14.12 -7.80
N GLU A 157 -6.52 13.74 -7.07
CA GLU A 157 -7.84 14.38 -7.17
C GLU A 157 -7.80 15.86 -6.80
N ALA A 158 -7.03 16.22 -5.76
CA ALA A 158 -6.85 17.62 -5.37
C ALA A 158 -6.11 18.40 -6.46
N MET A 159 -5.04 17.85 -7.06
CA MET A 159 -4.31 18.45 -8.17
C MET A 159 -5.19 18.58 -9.41
N ASN A 160 -5.97 17.54 -9.72
CA ASN A 160 -6.88 17.55 -10.88
C ASN A 160 -7.98 18.62 -10.75
N ARG A 161 -8.61 18.75 -9.57
CA ARG A 161 -9.61 19.81 -9.30
C ARG A 161 -9.05 21.22 -9.49
N LYS A 162 -7.74 21.41 -9.25
CA LYS A 162 -7.06 22.69 -9.45
C LYS A 162 -6.47 22.88 -10.85
N ASN A 163 -6.63 21.91 -11.75
CA ASN A 163 -6.00 21.85 -13.06
C ASN A 163 -4.47 21.90 -13.02
N GLU A 164 -3.87 21.38 -11.94
CA GLU A 164 -2.42 21.30 -11.73
C GLU A 164 -1.82 20.02 -12.31
N LEU A 165 -2.60 18.92 -12.40
CA LEU A 165 -2.15 17.65 -12.99
C LEU A 165 -1.95 17.83 -14.51
N LYS A 166 -0.76 17.44 -15.03
CA LYS A 166 -0.32 17.76 -16.40
C LYS A 166 -0.08 16.54 -17.29
N PHE A 167 -0.29 15.34 -16.78
CA PHE A 167 -0.26 14.09 -17.54
C PHE A 167 -1.26 13.09 -16.95
N PRO A 168 -1.71 12.12 -17.75
CA PRO A 168 -2.69 11.13 -17.30
C PRO A 168 -2.17 10.27 -16.15
N MET A 169 -3.00 10.07 -15.13
CA MET A 169 -2.73 9.16 -14.01
C MET A 169 -3.86 8.15 -13.87
N VAL A 170 -3.52 6.85 -13.87
CA VAL A 170 -4.48 5.76 -13.66
C VAL A 170 -4.61 5.50 -12.17
N ARG A 171 -5.85 5.48 -11.66
CA ARG A 171 -6.19 5.18 -10.26
C ARG A 171 -6.22 3.68 -10.03
N VAL A 172 -5.05 3.04 -10.01
CA VAL A 172 -4.95 1.58 -9.83
C VAL A 172 -5.58 1.12 -8.51
N ASN A 173 -5.41 1.89 -7.44
CA ASN A 173 -6.05 1.59 -6.15
C ASN A 173 -7.57 1.42 -6.23
N ASN A 174 -8.23 2.00 -7.24
CA ASN A 174 -9.69 1.99 -7.36
C ASN A 174 -10.22 0.79 -8.16
N ALA A 175 -9.35 -0.01 -8.80
CA ALA A 175 -9.75 -1.24 -9.48
C ALA A 175 -10.34 -2.26 -8.48
N ASP A 176 -11.37 -3.00 -8.89
CA ASP A 176 -12.01 -4.00 -8.05
C ASP A 176 -11.02 -5.12 -7.66
N CYS A 177 -10.21 -5.59 -8.59
CA CYS A 177 -9.16 -6.57 -8.33
C CYS A 177 -8.03 -6.03 -7.44
N LYS A 178 -7.97 -4.73 -7.20
CA LYS A 178 -7.02 -4.13 -6.25
C LYS A 178 -7.67 -3.95 -4.88
N HIS A 179 -8.62 -3.04 -4.74
CA HIS A 179 -9.07 -2.62 -3.41
C HIS A 179 -9.88 -3.67 -2.65
N LEU A 180 -10.66 -4.51 -3.36
CA LEU A 180 -11.42 -5.60 -2.72
C LEU A 180 -10.50 -6.68 -2.12
N PHE A 181 -9.29 -6.86 -2.65
CA PHE A 181 -8.36 -7.91 -2.23
C PHE A 181 -7.17 -7.35 -1.45
N ASP A 182 -6.42 -6.45 -2.02
CA ASP A 182 -5.23 -5.86 -1.42
C ASP A 182 -5.58 -5.06 -0.16
N ASN A 183 -6.39 -4.01 -0.28
CA ASN A 183 -6.73 -3.16 0.85
C ASN A 183 -7.51 -3.94 1.92
N ARG A 184 -8.37 -4.89 1.54
CA ARG A 184 -9.17 -5.65 2.49
C ARG A 184 -8.43 -6.85 3.06
N TYR A 185 -8.06 -7.81 2.22
CA TYR A 185 -7.46 -9.08 2.68
C TYR A 185 -5.96 -8.93 2.93
N GLY A 186 -5.24 -8.18 2.10
CA GLY A 186 -3.82 -7.92 2.24
C GLY A 186 -3.52 -7.16 3.52
N THR A 187 -4.14 -5.99 3.71
CA THR A 187 -3.99 -5.20 4.94
C THR A 187 -4.49 -5.97 6.17
N GLY A 188 -5.67 -6.61 6.05
CA GLY A 188 -6.25 -7.36 7.17
C GLY A 188 -5.31 -8.45 7.69
N GLN A 189 -4.65 -9.19 6.81
CA GLN A 189 -3.68 -10.21 7.24
C GLN A 189 -2.38 -9.59 7.74
N SER A 190 -1.72 -8.77 6.95
CA SER A 190 -0.38 -8.27 7.23
C SER A 190 -0.29 -7.40 8.50
N VAL A 191 -1.35 -6.66 8.84
CA VAL A 191 -1.45 -5.91 10.11
C VAL A 191 -1.40 -6.87 11.29
N TRP A 192 -2.18 -7.94 11.25
CA TRP A 192 -2.18 -8.94 12.33
C TRP A 192 -0.92 -9.79 12.35
N ASP A 193 -0.28 -10.04 11.22
CA ASP A 193 1.05 -10.68 11.19
C ASP A 193 2.06 -9.80 11.94
N GLY A 194 2.09 -8.49 11.67
CA GLY A 194 2.94 -7.53 12.37
C GLY A 194 2.64 -7.44 13.87
N ILE A 195 1.38 -7.28 14.26
CA ILE A 195 0.96 -7.19 15.67
C ILE A 195 1.33 -8.47 16.43
N ASN A 196 0.93 -9.63 15.90
CA ASN A 196 1.14 -10.92 16.57
C ASN A 196 2.64 -11.23 16.75
N ARG A 197 3.44 -11.02 15.69
CA ARG A 197 4.89 -11.24 15.72
C ARG A 197 5.58 -10.29 16.72
N THR A 198 5.19 -9.02 16.71
CA THR A 198 5.85 -7.99 17.53
C THR A 198 5.47 -8.12 19.00
N THR A 199 4.19 -8.33 19.30
CA THR A 199 3.71 -8.35 20.69
C THR A 199 3.85 -9.73 21.34
N ASN A 200 3.63 -10.81 20.59
CA ASN A 200 3.48 -12.18 21.10
C ASN A 200 2.40 -12.28 22.20
N LEU A 201 1.30 -11.53 22.03
CA LEU A 201 0.17 -11.51 22.97
C LEU A 201 -1.06 -12.17 22.35
N ILE A 202 -1.90 -12.74 23.22
CA ILE A 202 -3.19 -13.27 22.79
C ILE A 202 -4.15 -12.14 22.45
N VAL A 203 -4.86 -12.29 21.34
CA VAL A 203 -5.89 -11.34 20.85
C VAL A 203 -7.28 -11.77 21.33
N ALA A 204 -7.51 -13.08 21.48
CA ALA A 204 -8.80 -13.63 21.89
C ALA A 204 -9.26 -13.04 23.24
N GLY A 205 -10.51 -12.60 23.27
CA GLY A 205 -11.15 -11.98 24.45
C GLY A 205 -10.78 -10.52 24.69
N LYS A 206 -9.81 -9.95 23.94
CA LYS A 206 -9.40 -8.55 24.04
C LYS A 206 -10.34 -7.64 23.25
N TYR A 207 -10.40 -6.37 23.65
CA TYR A 207 -11.04 -5.31 22.88
C TYR A 207 -10.05 -4.76 21.84
N VAL A 208 -10.41 -4.86 20.58
CA VAL A 208 -9.66 -4.30 19.46
C VAL A 208 -10.45 -3.12 18.88
N VAL A 209 -9.89 -1.93 18.97
CA VAL A 209 -10.46 -0.72 18.39
C VAL A 209 -9.86 -0.52 17.00
N VAL A 210 -10.71 -0.52 15.96
CA VAL A 210 -10.34 -0.23 14.58
C VAL A 210 -10.87 1.15 14.22
N ALA A 211 -9.97 2.09 14.00
CA ALA A 211 -10.32 3.45 13.61
C ALA A 211 -10.37 3.56 12.08
N GLY A 212 -11.57 3.70 11.55
CA GLY A 212 -11.89 3.70 10.12
C GLY A 212 -12.49 2.38 9.64
N TYR A 213 -13.54 2.45 8.80
CA TYR A 213 -14.22 1.28 8.24
C TYR A 213 -14.27 1.34 6.71
N GLY A 214 -13.17 1.81 6.10
CA GLY A 214 -12.87 1.62 4.67
C GLY A 214 -12.45 0.16 4.40
N TRP A 215 -11.96 -0.12 3.21
CA TRP A 215 -11.55 -1.49 2.85
C TRP A 215 -10.49 -2.07 3.78
N CYS A 216 -9.48 -1.29 4.17
CA CYS A 216 -8.48 -1.71 5.16
C CYS A 216 -9.12 -2.03 6.52
N GLY A 217 -9.96 -1.11 7.03
CA GLY A 217 -10.63 -1.28 8.31
C GLY A 217 -11.52 -2.52 8.36
N LYS A 218 -12.28 -2.79 7.29
CA LYS A 218 -13.08 -4.02 7.15
C LYS A 218 -12.20 -5.28 7.25
N GLY A 219 -11.07 -5.28 6.57
CA GLY A 219 -10.13 -6.41 6.61
C GLY A 219 -9.54 -6.63 8.00
N VAL A 220 -9.08 -5.54 8.64
CA VAL A 220 -8.50 -5.58 9.99
C VAL A 220 -9.53 -6.05 11.02
N ALA A 221 -10.76 -5.50 10.98
CA ALA A 221 -11.85 -5.86 11.89
C ALA A 221 -12.26 -7.34 11.73
N MET A 222 -12.40 -7.79 10.47
CA MET A 222 -12.73 -9.18 10.15
C MET A 222 -11.67 -10.16 10.69
N ARG A 223 -10.38 -9.84 10.52
CA ARG A 223 -9.29 -10.69 11.03
C ARG A 223 -9.21 -10.66 12.55
N ALA A 224 -9.41 -9.50 13.18
CA ALA A 224 -9.50 -9.39 14.65
C ALA A 224 -10.61 -10.30 15.21
N LYS A 225 -11.80 -10.25 14.61
CA LYS A 225 -12.93 -11.14 14.97
C LYS A 225 -12.56 -12.61 14.81
N GLY A 226 -11.88 -12.97 13.71
CA GLY A 226 -11.37 -14.32 13.45
C GLY A 226 -10.36 -14.79 14.50
N LEU A 227 -9.59 -13.88 15.09
CA LEU A 227 -8.67 -14.15 16.21
C LEU A 227 -9.37 -14.19 17.58
N GLY A 228 -10.71 -14.01 17.63
CA GLY A 228 -11.49 -14.06 18.86
C GLY A 228 -11.58 -12.74 19.63
N ALA A 229 -11.25 -11.62 19.00
CA ALA A 229 -11.38 -10.29 19.59
C ALA A 229 -12.83 -9.84 19.71
N LYS A 230 -13.07 -8.93 20.67
CA LYS A 230 -14.24 -8.06 20.72
C LYS A 230 -13.90 -6.77 19.97
N VAL A 231 -14.48 -6.61 18.77
CA VAL A 231 -14.10 -5.50 17.88
C VAL A 231 -15.02 -4.31 18.09
N ILE A 232 -14.41 -3.13 18.24
CA ILE A 232 -15.06 -1.83 18.25
C ILE A 232 -14.55 -1.05 17.04
N VAL A 233 -15.46 -0.47 16.26
CA VAL A 233 -15.12 0.39 15.13
C VAL A 233 -15.41 1.84 15.50
N THR A 234 -14.49 2.74 15.16
CA THR A 234 -14.73 4.19 15.20
C THR A 234 -14.76 4.73 13.77
N GLU A 235 -15.80 5.48 13.42
CA GLU A 235 -16.00 5.95 12.05
C GLU A 235 -16.76 7.30 12.05
N VAL A 236 -16.46 8.14 11.06
CA VAL A 236 -17.12 9.46 10.88
C VAL A 236 -18.19 9.42 9.79
N ASN A 237 -18.15 8.43 8.90
CA ASN A 237 -19.13 8.25 7.85
C ASN A 237 -20.29 7.37 8.37
N PRO A 238 -21.52 7.90 8.45
CA PRO A 238 -22.63 7.13 9.03
C PRO A 238 -23.00 5.88 8.22
N VAL A 239 -22.79 5.86 6.91
CA VAL A 239 -23.05 4.68 6.07
C VAL A 239 -22.07 3.56 6.43
N LYS A 240 -20.78 3.86 6.54
CA LYS A 240 -19.76 2.87 6.95
C LYS A 240 -19.95 2.41 8.39
N ALA A 241 -20.41 3.30 9.28
CA ALA A 241 -20.75 2.94 10.65
C ALA A 241 -21.91 1.94 10.72
N ILE A 242 -22.97 2.15 9.92
CA ILE A 242 -24.10 1.20 9.81
C ILE A 242 -23.60 -0.13 9.24
N GLU A 243 -22.75 -0.12 8.23
CA GLU A 243 -22.16 -1.32 7.65
C GLU A 243 -21.35 -2.11 8.69
N ALA A 244 -20.56 -1.43 9.53
CA ALA A 244 -19.83 -2.07 10.62
C ALA A 244 -20.77 -2.76 11.63
N ILE A 245 -21.90 -2.12 11.96
CA ILE A 245 -22.94 -2.72 12.83
C ILE A 245 -23.55 -3.97 12.18
N MET A 246 -23.87 -3.91 10.87
CA MET A 246 -24.42 -5.06 10.14
C MET A 246 -23.43 -6.22 10.04
N ASP A 247 -22.11 -5.95 10.00
CA ASP A 247 -21.05 -6.96 10.05
C ASP A 247 -20.83 -7.53 11.48
N GLY A 248 -21.60 -7.00 12.47
CA GLY A 248 -21.63 -7.49 13.85
C GLY A 248 -20.49 -6.95 14.70
N PHE A 249 -20.14 -5.67 14.52
CA PHE A 249 -19.17 -4.94 15.33
C PHE A 249 -19.89 -3.86 16.16
N ASP A 250 -19.34 -3.53 17.33
CA ASP A 250 -19.75 -2.36 18.08
C ASP A 250 -19.21 -1.10 17.42
N VAL A 251 -20.01 -0.02 17.47
CA VAL A 251 -19.59 1.30 16.95
C VAL A 251 -19.79 2.35 18.02
N MET A 252 -18.74 3.15 18.26
CA MET A 252 -18.79 4.26 19.22
C MET A 252 -17.72 5.30 18.88
N PRO A 253 -17.81 6.54 19.45
CA PRO A 253 -16.76 7.54 19.32
C PRO A 253 -15.43 7.06 19.90
N MET A 254 -14.28 7.56 19.36
CA MET A 254 -12.94 7.17 19.80
C MET A 254 -12.77 7.38 21.32
N ARG A 255 -13.29 8.46 21.89
CA ARG A 255 -13.17 8.75 23.32
C ARG A 255 -13.75 7.67 24.23
N GLU A 256 -14.85 7.06 23.81
CA GLU A 256 -15.50 5.94 24.53
C GLU A 256 -14.72 4.64 24.28
N ALA A 257 -14.35 4.38 23.02
CA ALA A 257 -13.59 3.20 22.64
C ALA A 257 -12.20 3.17 23.32
N ALA A 258 -11.57 4.32 23.51
CA ALA A 258 -10.25 4.47 24.14
C ALA A 258 -10.22 3.91 25.57
N ALA A 259 -11.31 4.06 26.32
CA ALA A 259 -11.42 3.53 27.70
C ALA A 259 -11.55 1.99 27.72
N LEU A 260 -11.97 1.36 26.61
CA LEU A 260 -12.24 -0.06 26.52
C LEU A 260 -11.16 -0.86 25.80
N GLY A 261 -10.41 -0.22 24.89
CA GLY A 261 -9.45 -0.85 24.00
C GLY A 261 -8.23 -1.45 24.71
N ASP A 262 -7.83 -2.63 24.25
CA ASP A 262 -6.55 -3.26 24.58
C ASP A 262 -5.56 -3.09 23.41
N PHE A 263 -6.07 -3.18 22.17
CA PHE A 263 -5.34 -2.92 20.93
C PHE A 263 -6.08 -1.85 20.12
N PHE A 264 -5.33 -0.98 19.48
CA PHE A 264 -5.83 0.07 18.60
C PHE A 264 -5.14 -0.05 17.24
N VAL A 265 -5.92 -0.03 16.16
CA VAL A 265 -5.42 -0.04 14.79
C VAL A 265 -6.04 1.11 14.03
N THR A 266 -5.23 2.09 13.61
CA THR A 266 -5.69 3.21 12.81
C THR A 266 -5.49 2.91 11.31
N VAL A 267 -6.53 3.20 10.49
CA VAL A 267 -6.58 2.90 9.05
C VAL A 267 -7.42 3.94 8.29
N THR A 268 -7.33 5.21 8.69
CA THR A 268 -8.18 6.29 8.15
C THR A 268 -7.52 7.13 7.08
N GLY A 269 -6.19 7.24 7.12
CA GLY A 269 -5.41 8.20 6.34
C GLY A 269 -5.57 9.66 6.81
N CYS A 270 -6.13 9.88 8.02
CA CYS A 270 -6.36 11.20 8.60
C CYS A 270 -5.35 11.51 9.71
N ASP A 271 -5.11 12.81 9.95
CA ASP A 271 -4.20 13.23 11.02
C ASP A 271 -4.85 13.09 12.41
N LYS A 272 -4.06 12.67 13.42
CA LYS A 272 -4.40 12.65 14.85
C LYS A 272 -5.73 12.00 15.20
N VAL A 273 -6.01 10.86 14.60
CA VAL A 273 -7.21 10.05 14.87
C VAL A 273 -7.26 9.57 16.31
N ILE A 274 -6.08 9.27 16.89
CA ILE A 274 -5.89 9.05 18.33
C ILE A 274 -5.08 10.23 18.86
N SER A 275 -5.70 11.00 19.75
CA SER A 275 -5.19 12.28 20.25
C SER A 275 -4.75 12.22 21.71
N THR A 276 -4.18 13.32 22.20
CA THR A 276 -3.79 13.48 23.61
C THR A 276 -4.94 13.26 24.59
N GLU A 277 -6.16 13.60 24.19
CA GLU A 277 -7.34 13.39 25.05
C GLU A 277 -7.68 11.91 25.19
N ASP A 278 -7.45 11.12 24.16
CA ASP A 278 -7.75 9.68 24.18
C ASP A 278 -6.74 8.92 25.04
N PHE A 279 -5.46 9.29 24.99
CA PHE A 279 -4.41 8.66 25.82
C PHE A 279 -4.71 8.74 27.32
N LYS A 280 -5.37 9.82 27.77
CA LYS A 280 -5.68 10.04 29.20
C LYS A 280 -6.63 8.99 29.78
N VAL A 281 -7.45 8.34 28.94
CA VAL A 281 -8.48 7.40 29.37
C VAL A 281 -8.17 5.95 29.02
N MET A 282 -7.09 5.70 28.24
CA MET A 282 -6.66 4.38 27.87
C MET A 282 -6.23 3.56 29.07
N LYS A 283 -6.35 2.24 28.94
CA LYS A 283 -5.89 1.28 29.94
C LYS A 283 -4.35 1.30 30.04
N ASP A 284 -3.84 0.90 31.21
CA ASP A 284 -2.42 0.55 31.33
C ASP A 284 -2.07 -0.62 30.40
N GLY A 285 -1.00 -0.46 29.63
CA GLY A 285 -0.56 -1.43 28.65
C GLY A 285 -1.34 -1.42 27.33
N ALA A 286 -2.17 -0.44 27.04
CA ALA A 286 -2.82 -0.28 25.73
C ALA A 286 -1.80 -0.23 24.61
N ILE A 287 -2.07 -0.94 23.50
CA ILE A 287 -1.15 -1.10 22.37
C ILE A 287 -1.72 -0.36 21.17
N LEU A 288 -0.99 0.65 20.71
CA LEU A 288 -1.33 1.47 19.55
C LEU A 288 -0.56 0.99 18.32
N THR A 289 -1.25 0.92 17.20
CA THR A 289 -0.72 0.45 15.93
C THR A 289 -1.30 1.28 14.80
N ASN A 290 -0.47 1.74 13.89
CA ASN A 290 -0.92 2.41 12.67
C ASN A 290 -0.77 1.47 11.46
N ALA A 291 -1.79 1.44 10.61
CA ALA A 291 -1.78 0.78 9.31
C ALA A 291 -2.23 1.73 8.18
N GLY A 292 -2.30 3.04 8.45
CA GLY A 292 -2.41 4.07 7.43
C GLY A 292 -1.05 4.36 6.79
N HIS A 293 -1.07 4.94 5.59
CA HIS A 293 0.15 5.15 4.79
C HIS A 293 1.20 6.03 5.50
N PHE A 294 0.77 7.09 6.18
CA PHE A 294 1.65 7.99 6.94
C PHE A 294 1.53 7.76 8.45
N ASP A 295 2.54 8.15 9.20
CA ASP A 295 2.65 8.00 10.66
C ASP A 295 1.97 9.15 11.46
N CYS A 296 0.97 9.79 10.87
CA CYS A 296 0.27 10.94 11.45
C CYS A 296 -1.01 10.57 12.23
N GLU A 297 -1.56 9.36 12.06
CA GLU A 297 -2.86 8.99 12.64
C GLU A 297 -2.83 8.88 14.17
N VAL A 298 -1.70 8.52 14.76
CA VAL A 298 -1.47 8.57 16.21
C VAL A 298 -0.68 9.84 16.51
N ASP A 299 -1.18 10.69 17.42
CA ASP A 299 -0.45 11.93 17.83
C ASP A 299 0.80 11.59 18.65
N MET A 300 1.84 11.09 17.98
CA MET A 300 3.10 10.72 18.61
C MET A 300 3.81 11.90 19.26
N ALA A 301 3.70 13.11 18.69
CA ALA A 301 4.27 14.32 19.27
C ALA A 301 3.59 14.66 20.60
N GLY A 302 2.26 14.60 20.63
CA GLY A 302 1.47 14.79 21.84
C GLY A 302 1.76 13.72 22.89
N LEU A 303 1.84 12.44 22.50
CA LEU A 303 2.15 11.33 23.42
C LEU A 303 3.54 11.50 24.07
N ARG A 304 4.56 11.83 23.27
CA ARG A 304 5.93 12.10 23.76
C ARG A 304 5.97 13.31 24.72
N ALA A 305 5.22 14.36 24.41
CA ALA A 305 5.15 15.55 25.27
C ALA A 305 4.42 15.28 26.61
N MET A 306 3.46 14.36 26.65
CA MET A 306 2.74 13.97 27.85
C MET A 306 3.51 12.96 28.73
N ALA A 307 4.41 12.19 28.16
CA ALA A 307 5.09 11.11 28.84
C ALA A 307 6.11 11.63 29.85
N VAL A 308 6.11 11.06 31.06
CA VAL A 308 7.12 11.33 32.11
C VAL A 308 8.30 10.37 32.01
N GLU A 309 8.14 9.27 31.32
CA GLU A 309 9.16 8.24 31.06
C GLU A 309 8.88 7.58 29.72
N SER A 310 9.91 7.22 28.97
CA SER A 310 9.79 6.39 27.78
C SER A 310 10.90 5.34 27.75
N LYS A 311 10.57 4.13 27.31
CA LYS A 311 11.56 3.05 27.16
C LYS A 311 11.11 2.05 26.09
N GLU A 312 12.07 1.39 25.49
CA GLU A 312 11.81 0.21 24.69
C GLU A 312 11.29 -0.93 25.57
N MET A 313 10.07 -1.39 25.32
CA MET A 313 9.44 -2.51 26.02
C MET A 313 9.82 -3.84 25.40
N ARG A 314 9.96 -3.84 24.08
CA ARG A 314 10.33 -4.97 23.25
C ARG A 314 10.79 -4.42 21.89
N ASN A 315 11.50 -5.21 21.09
CA ASN A 315 11.89 -4.82 19.74
C ASN A 315 10.65 -4.31 18.96
N ASN A 316 10.75 -3.14 18.39
CA ASN A 316 9.67 -2.40 17.71
C ASN A 316 8.47 -1.98 18.62
N ILE A 317 8.58 -2.00 19.92
CA ILE A 317 7.56 -1.48 20.85
C ILE A 317 8.18 -0.47 21.81
N MET A 318 7.80 0.81 21.66
CA MET A 318 8.09 1.86 22.64
C MET A 318 6.95 2.02 23.62
N GLY A 319 7.26 2.06 24.90
CA GLY A 319 6.33 2.41 25.97
C GLY A 319 6.52 3.85 26.41
N TYR A 320 5.41 4.53 26.66
CA TYR A 320 5.33 5.90 27.13
C TYR A 320 4.50 5.93 28.41
N LYS A 321 5.12 6.29 29.54
CA LYS A 321 4.45 6.38 30.84
C LYS A 321 3.82 7.76 31.01
N LEU A 322 2.53 7.78 31.26
CA LEU A 322 1.82 9.02 31.55
C LEU A 322 1.93 9.42 33.02
N PRO A 323 1.70 10.72 33.37
CA PRO A 323 1.72 11.18 34.78
C PRO A 323 0.79 10.41 35.70
N THR A 324 -0.31 9.86 35.18
CA THR A 324 -1.29 9.01 35.89
C THR A 324 -0.78 7.61 36.19
N GLY A 325 0.42 7.23 35.67
CA GLY A 325 1.10 5.97 35.94
C GLY A 325 0.91 4.89 34.88
N GLN A 326 -0.11 4.99 34.02
CA GLN A 326 -0.32 4.01 32.94
C GLN A 326 0.74 4.12 31.83
N TRP A 327 1.06 2.98 31.22
CA TRP A 327 1.92 2.87 30.06
C TRP A 327 1.08 2.76 28.80
N ILE A 328 1.40 3.56 27.79
CA ILE A 328 0.89 3.44 26.43
C ILE A 328 2.01 2.86 25.57
N CYS A 329 1.76 1.74 24.93
CA CYS A 329 2.72 1.04 24.08
C CYS A 329 2.42 1.34 22.61
N VAL A 330 3.43 1.69 21.83
CA VAL A 330 3.28 2.00 20.40
C VAL A 330 4.18 1.08 19.58
N ILE A 331 3.59 0.38 18.61
CA ILE A 331 4.34 -0.45 17.66
C ILE A 331 4.95 0.45 16.59
N ALA A 332 6.22 0.23 16.27
CA ALA A 332 6.97 0.90 15.21
C ALA A 332 6.88 2.44 15.25
N GLU A 333 6.73 3.03 16.44
CA GLU A 333 6.63 4.49 16.62
C GLU A 333 5.46 5.14 15.83
N GLY A 334 4.36 4.40 15.63
CA GLY A 334 3.20 4.87 14.87
C GLY A 334 3.33 4.73 13.36
N ARG A 335 4.40 4.10 12.85
CA ARG A 335 4.61 3.84 11.43
C ARG A 335 3.80 2.63 10.97
N LEU A 336 3.71 2.46 9.65
CA LEU A 336 2.98 1.39 8.99
C LEU A 336 3.43 -0.01 9.46
N VAL A 337 2.63 -0.65 10.33
CA VAL A 337 3.01 -1.86 11.06
C VAL A 337 3.31 -3.06 10.16
N ASN A 338 2.54 -3.23 9.09
CA ASN A 338 2.66 -4.38 8.19
C ASN A 338 4.00 -4.42 7.43
N LEU A 339 4.69 -3.31 7.30
CA LEU A 339 6.01 -3.19 6.68
C LEU A 339 7.14 -2.97 7.69
N ALA A 340 6.89 -2.18 8.73
CA ALA A 340 7.89 -1.93 9.77
C ALA A 340 8.12 -3.13 10.70
N ALA A 341 7.10 -3.99 10.85
CA ALA A 341 7.13 -5.14 11.75
C ALA A 341 6.75 -6.47 11.06
N GLY A 342 6.60 -6.49 9.73
CA GLY A 342 6.21 -7.65 8.93
C GLY A 342 6.77 -7.61 7.51
N ASP A 343 6.34 -8.56 6.69
CA ASP A 343 6.78 -8.71 5.29
C ASP A 343 5.80 -8.05 4.28
N GLY A 344 4.89 -7.20 4.77
CA GLY A 344 3.86 -6.57 3.93
C GLY A 344 2.74 -7.53 3.54
N HIS A 345 1.98 -7.15 2.51
CA HIS A 345 0.84 -7.94 2.04
C HIS A 345 1.27 -9.28 1.45
N PRO A 346 0.42 -10.34 1.53
CA PRO A 346 0.74 -11.65 0.95
C PRO A 346 1.05 -11.58 -0.55
N ALA A 347 2.01 -12.38 -1.01
CA ALA A 347 2.45 -12.40 -2.40
C ALA A 347 1.28 -12.65 -3.40
N GLU A 348 0.40 -13.60 -3.09
CA GLU A 348 -0.74 -13.98 -3.94
C GLU A 348 -1.80 -12.87 -4.05
N ILE A 349 -1.87 -11.94 -3.08
CA ILE A 349 -2.70 -10.74 -3.12
C ILE A 349 -2.02 -9.67 -3.99
N MET A 350 -0.73 -9.41 -3.76
CA MET A 350 0.03 -8.43 -4.53
C MET A 350 0.19 -8.84 -6.01
N ASP A 351 0.11 -10.13 -6.31
CA ASP A 351 0.05 -10.66 -7.67
C ASP A 351 -1.07 -10.01 -8.50
N MET A 352 -2.26 -9.84 -7.91
CA MET A 352 -3.38 -9.15 -8.58
C MET A 352 -3.15 -7.65 -8.71
N SER A 353 -2.76 -6.97 -7.63
CA SER A 353 -2.51 -5.52 -7.62
C SER A 353 -1.43 -5.15 -8.63
N PHE A 354 -0.34 -5.90 -8.66
CA PHE A 354 0.77 -5.61 -9.55
C PHE A 354 0.52 -6.06 -11.00
N ALA A 355 -0.35 -7.03 -11.23
CA ALA A 355 -0.85 -7.32 -12.58
C ALA A 355 -1.67 -6.12 -13.12
N ILE A 356 -2.54 -5.53 -12.30
CA ILE A 356 -3.26 -4.28 -12.66
C ILE A 356 -2.28 -3.14 -12.93
N GLN A 357 -1.24 -2.97 -12.10
CA GLN A 357 -0.20 -1.95 -12.33
C GLN A 357 0.50 -2.13 -13.69
N ALA A 358 0.96 -3.35 -13.97
CA ALA A 358 1.68 -3.66 -15.20
C ALA A 358 0.80 -3.47 -16.46
N LEU A 359 -0.46 -3.90 -16.39
CA LEU A 359 -1.42 -3.75 -17.49
C LEU A 359 -1.89 -2.29 -17.64
N SER A 360 -2.05 -1.54 -16.57
CA SER A 360 -2.36 -0.10 -16.63
C SER A 360 -1.21 0.70 -17.23
N ALA A 361 0.03 0.37 -16.88
CA ALA A 361 1.21 0.98 -17.51
C ALA A 361 1.29 0.65 -19.02
N LYS A 362 0.97 -0.60 -19.41
CA LYS A 362 0.86 -1.00 -20.81
C LYS A 362 -0.25 -0.22 -21.53
N TYR A 363 -1.43 -0.10 -20.92
CA TYR A 363 -2.55 0.68 -21.44
C TYR A 363 -2.17 2.14 -21.74
N LEU A 364 -1.44 2.80 -20.85
CA LEU A 364 -0.95 4.16 -21.08
C LEU A 364 -0.03 4.27 -22.30
N VAL A 365 0.81 3.27 -22.54
CA VAL A 365 1.71 3.26 -23.71
C VAL A 365 0.91 3.06 -24.99
N GLU A 366 -0.05 2.14 -25.00
CA GLU A 366 -0.88 1.80 -26.16
C GLU A 366 -1.83 2.93 -26.57
N HIS A 367 -2.26 3.77 -25.60
CA HIS A 367 -3.18 4.88 -25.83
C HIS A 367 -2.51 6.26 -25.69
N GLN A 368 -1.20 6.32 -25.92
CA GLN A 368 -0.44 7.57 -25.84
C GLN A 368 -1.04 8.65 -26.77
N GLY A 369 -1.47 9.77 -26.20
CA GLY A 369 -2.06 10.90 -26.94
C GLY A 369 -3.55 10.76 -27.26
N GLU A 370 -4.20 9.68 -26.83
CA GLU A 370 -5.64 9.42 -27.04
C GLU A 370 -6.48 9.66 -25.78
N LEU A 371 -5.84 9.92 -24.64
CA LEU A 371 -6.49 10.02 -23.35
C LEU A 371 -6.97 11.44 -23.07
N ASP A 372 -8.28 11.63 -23.00
CA ASP A 372 -8.93 12.95 -22.81
C ASP A 372 -8.95 13.42 -21.35
N SER A 373 -8.71 12.52 -20.39
CA SER A 373 -8.77 12.80 -18.95
C SER A 373 -7.39 12.70 -18.31
N MET A 374 -7.11 13.61 -17.38
CA MET A 374 -5.89 13.55 -16.55
C MET A 374 -6.01 12.56 -15.39
N LEU A 375 -7.21 12.13 -15.02
CA LEU A 375 -7.40 11.14 -13.96
C LEU A 375 -8.33 10.04 -14.49
N ILE A 376 -7.81 8.81 -14.57
CA ILE A 376 -8.40 7.69 -15.28
C ILE A 376 -8.62 6.53 -14.32
N ASP A 377 -9.78 5.88 -14.37
CA ASP A 377 -9.96 4.59 -13.73
C ASP A 377 -9.33 3.48 -14.58
N VAL A 378 -8.96 2.38 -13.95
CA VAL A 378 -8.51 1.19 -14.67
C VAL A 378 -9.65 0.76 -15.63
N PRO A 379 -9.36 0.55 -16.92
CA PRO A 379 -10.37 0.04 -17.84
C PRO A 379 -11.01 -1.25 -17.33
N THR A 380 -12.34 -1.35 -17.43
CA THR A 380 -13.09 -2.49 -16.89
C THR A 380 -12.64 -3.83 -17.50
N ASP A 381 -12.26 -3.85 -18.77
CA ASP A 381 -11.76 -5.03 -19.45
C ASP A 381 -10.40 -5.50 -18.89
N VAL A 382 -9.52 -4.57 -18.49
CA VAL A 382 -8.25 -4.88 -17.81
C VAL A 382 -8.51 -5.51 -16.44
N ASP A 383 -9.40 -4.92 -15.65
CA ASP A 383 -9.74 -5.42 -14.31
C ASP A 383 -10.40 -6.82 -14.38
N MET A 384 -11.34 -6.99 -15.31
CA MET A 384 -12.02 -8.27 -15.57
C MET A 384 -11.07 -9.34 -16.12
N ASP A 385 -10.09 -8.98 -16.96
CA ASP A 385 -9.08 -9.92 -17.47
C ASP A 385 -8.22 -10.46 -16.34
N VAL A 386 -7.76 -9.60 -15.42
CA VAL A 386 -7.01 -10.02 -14.21
C VAL A 386 -7.82 -10.98 -13.36
N ALA A 387 -9.10 -10.69 -13.10
CA ALA A 387 -9.99 -11.57 -12.35
C ALA A 387 -10.16 -12.94 -13.04
N ALA A 388 -10.41 -12.94 -14.35
CA ALA A 388 -10.62 -14.17 -15.12
C ALA A 388 -9.36 -15.06 -15.13
N ARG A 389 -8.19 -14.47 -15.34
CA ARG A 389 -6.90 -15.17 -15.28
C ARG A 389 -6.64 -15.75 -13.89
N LYS A 390 -6.90 -14.98 -12.82
CA LYS A 390 -6.73 -15.46 -11.43
C LYS A 390 -7.63 -16.65 -11.13
N LEU A 391 -8.91 -16.61 -11.54
CA LEU A 391 -9.83 -17.74 -11.41
C LEU A 391 -9.35 -18.97 -12.16
N ALA A 392 -8.82 -18.79 -13.38
CA ALA A 392 -8.27 -19.88 -14.19
C ALA A 392 -7.08 -20.56 -13.49
N PHE A 393 -6.14 -19.79 -12.92
CA PHE A 393 -5.02 -20.33 -12.13
C PHE A 393 -5.48 -21.08 -10.88
N MET A 394 -6.54 -20.60 -10.23
CA MET A 394 -7.16 -21.29 -9.10
C MET A 394 -7.94 -22.56 -9.52
N GLY A 395 -7.99 -22.87 -10.80
CA GLY A 395 -8.75 -24.00 -11.34
C GLY A 395 -10.27 -23.88 -11.15
N LYS A 396 -10.78 -22.64 -11.01
CA LYS A 396 -12.19 -22.38 -10.80
C LYS A 396 -12.90 -22.02 -12.11
N LYS A 397 -14.16 -22.44 -12.21
CA LYS A 397 -15.06 -22.09 -13.31
C LYS A 397 -16.27 -21.37 -12.71
N ILE A 398 -16.79 -20.41 -13.45
CA ILE A 398 -18.01 -19.68 -13.12
C ILE A 398 -19.05 -19.87 -14.22
N ASP A 399 -20.29 -19.53 -13.92
CA ASP A 399 -21.37 -19.57 -14.89
C ASP A 399 -21.16 -18.54 -16.01
N LYS A 400 -21.78 -18.82 -17.16
CA LYS A 400 -21.86 -17.90 -18.29
C LYS A 400 -23.33 -17.60 -18.56
N LEU A 401 -23.62 -16.38 -18.92
CA LEU A 401 -24.97 -16.00 -19.35
C LEU A 401 -25.35 -16.80 -20.60
N THR A 402 -26.62 -17.23 -20.66
CA THR A 402 -27.21 -17.77 -21.88
C THR A 402 -27.56 -16.61 -22.83
N ALA A 403 -27.72 -16.90 -24.11
CA ALA A 403 -28.13 -15.89 -25.09
C ALA A 403 -29.46 -15.20 -24.70
N GLU A 404 -30.39 -15.92 -24.07
CA GLU A 404 -31.65 -15.35 -23.57
C GLU A 404 -31.43 -14.39 -22.42
N GLN A 405 -30.51 -14.73 -21.48
CA GLN A 405 -30.15 -13.86 -20.36
C GLN A 405 -29.43 -12.60 -20.83
N GLU A 406 -28.52 -12.73 -21.81
CA GLU A 406 -27.85 -11.59 -22.43
C GLU A 406 -28.87 -10.67 -23.16
N ALA A 407 -29.78 -11.25 -23.91
CA ALA A 407 -30.85 -10.51 -24.60
C ALA A 407 -31.75 -9.78 -23.59
N TYR A 408 -32.12 -10.42 -22.48
CA TYR A 408 -32.93 -9.81 -21.42
C TYR A 408 -32.21 -8.62 -20.75
N LEU A 409 -30.94 -8.76 -20.42
CA LEU A 409 -30.16 -7.71 -19.78
C LEU A 409 -29.91 -6.51 -20.69
N ASN A 410 -29.88 -6.71 -22.01
CA ASN A 410 -29.66 -5.68 -23.02
C ASN A 410 -30.97 -5.15 -23.61
N ALA A 411 -32.13 -5.68 -23.23
CA ALA A 411 -33.42 -5.17 -23.68
C ALA A 411 -33.73 -3.82 -23.03
N SER A 412 -34.03 -2.79 -23.83
CA SER A 412 -34.70 -1.58 -23.37
C SER A 412 -36.15 -1.93 -23.05
N LEU A 413 -36.55 -1.84 -21.77
CA LEU A 413 -37.96 -1.99 -21.33
C LEU A 413 -38.82 -0.87 -21.89
#